data_807ea45cccb0342dc678ce0d64e06720
#
_entry.id   807ea45cccb0342dc678ce0d64e06720
#
_cell.length_a   1.000
_cell.length_b   1.000
_cell.length_c   1.000
_cell.angle_alpha   90.00
_cell.angle_beta   90.00
_cell.angle_gamma   90.00
#
_symmetry.space_group_name_H-M   'P 1'
#
loop_
_entity.id
_entity.type
_entity.pdbx_description
1 polymer ?
#
loop_
_entity_poly.entity_id
_entity_poly.type
_entity_poly.pdbx_seq_one_letter_code
_entity_poly.pdbx_strand_id
1 'polypeptide(L)'
;MQNINMKKKFIMSLILLIIISIVNSYYGKYYLDNYSNYFIKEIIWFSLGFVIFYLLSVININFILDNSLYVYFVGIMLLVVTLLFGVNVNGSRSWIKIFGISFQASEFMKIGLILYLRYITINYDLNDFKYVLVCLIITLIPSVLVFLEPDTGPIISYIVILITFLFLKKLNKWYYIFG
;
A
#
# COMPACT_ATOMS: atom_id res chain seq x y z
N MET A 1 8.98 24.41 -16.73
CA MET A 1 9.82 24.78 -15.57
C MET A 1 9.23 24.32 -14.22
N GLN A 2 7.94 24.51 -13.97
CA GLN A 2 7.30 24.15 -12.67
C GLN A 2 7.37 22.64 -12.35
N ASN A 3 7.22 21.77 -13.33
CA ASN A 3 7.23 20.31 -13.16
C ASN A 3 8.63 19.75 -12.80
N ILE A 4 9.70 20.36 -13.30
CA ILE A 4 11.10 19.96 -12.99
C ILE A 4 11.44 20.36 -11.55
N ASN A 5 10.94 21.50 -11.08
CA ASN A 5 11.18 21.99 -9.73
C ASN A 5 10.45 21.14 -8.66
N MET A 6 9.25 20.64 -8.99
CA MET A 6 8.51 19.73 -8.12
C MET A 6 9.20 18.36 -8.01
N LYS A 7 9.68 17.80 -9.12
CA LYS A 7 10.43 16.53 -9.11
C LYS A 7 11.71 16.63 -8.27
N LYS A 8 12.46 17.71 -8.40
CA LYS A 8 13.67 17.97 -7.59
C LYS A 8 13.36 18.07 -6.10
N LYS A 9 12.32 18.81 -5.72
CA LYS A 9 11.89 18.95 -4.31
C LYS A 9 11.46 17.61 -3.74
N PHE A 10 10.71 16.80 -4.49
CA PHE A 10 10.31 15.47 -4.08
C PHE A 10 11.52 14.56 -3.84
N ILE A 11 12.46 14.49 -4.77
CA ILE A 11 13.68 13.69 -4.63
C ILE A 11 14.51 14.17 -3.43
N MET A 12 14.67 15.49 -3.25
CA MET A 12 15.39 16.04 -2.10
C MET A 12 14.74 15.67 -0.77
N SER A 13 13.41 15.76 -0.64
CA SER A 13 12.72 15.38 0.59
C SER A 13 12.84 13.88 0.88
N LEU A 14 12.80 13.04 -0.16
CA LEU A 14 12.98 11.59 -0.02
C LEU A 14 14.40 11.24 0.43
N ILE A 15 15.43 11.87 -0.15
CA ILE A 15 16.83 11.70 0.27
C ILE A 15 17.01 12.14 1.72
N LEU A 16 16.43 13.29 2.12
CA LEU A 16 16.52 13.79 3.49
C LEU A 16 15.90 12.79 4.49
N LEU A 17 14.73 12.25 4.19
CA LEU A 17 14.07 11.23 5.04
C LEU A 17 14.92 9.97 5.17
N ILE A 18 15.54 9.50 4.08
CA ILE A 18 16.43 8.34 4.09
C ILE A 18 17.65 8.61 4.98
N ILE A 19 18.28 9.79 4.85
CA ILE A 19 19.43 10.17 5.67
C ILE A 19 19.05 10.20 7.16
N ILE A 20 17.90 10.81 7.51
CA ILE A 20 17.41 10.87 8.88
C ILE A 20 17.17 9.46 9.43
N SER A 21 16.55 8.57 8.64
CA SER A 21 16.28 7.18 9.03
C SER A 21 17.59 6.41 9.29
N ILE A 22 18.54 6.47 8.36
CA ILE A 22 19.85 5.81 8.49
C ILE A 22 20.62 6.31 9.73
N VAL A 23 20.63 7.64 9.95
CA VAL A 23 21.29 8.24 11.12
C VAL A 23 20.63 7.76 12.41
N ASN A 24 19.30 7.76 12.47
CA ASN A 24 18.56 7.29 13.64
C ASN A 24 18.84 5.80 13.95
N SER A 25 18.82 4.97 12.92
CA SER A 25 19.10 3.53 13.05
C SER A 25 20.55 3.25 13.45
N TYR A 26 21.51 4.03 12.95
CA TYR A 26 22.91 3.95 13.33
C TYR A 26 23.12 4.28 14.80
N TYR A 27 22.52 5.36 15.30
CA TYR A 27 22.60 5.72 16.72
C TYR A 27 21.86 4.72 17.62
N GLY A 28 20.70 4.19 17.17
CA GLY A 28 19.95 3.17 17.90
C GLY A 28 20.77 1.91 18.20
N LYS A 29 21.72 1.56 17.32
CA LYS A 29 22.65 0.45 17.52
C LYS A 29 23.51 0.59 18.80
N TYR A 30 23.87 1.81 19.19
CA TYR A 30 24.72 2.06 20.36
C TYR A 30 23.97 2.08 21.68
N TYR A 31 22.65 2.33 21.65
CA TYR A 31 21.85 2.51 22.87
C TYR A 31 20.96 1.31 23.23
N LEU A 32 20.80 0.34 22.29
CA LEU A 32 19.89 -0.79 22.47
C LEU A 32 20.57 -2.08 21.97
N ASP A 33 20.89 -2.99 22.89
CA ASP A 33 21.67 -4.22 22.65
C ASP A 33 21.17 -5.12 21.50
N ASN A 34 19.89 -5.02 21.14
CA ASN A 34 19.28 -5.81 20.06
C ASN A 34 19.24 -5.11 18.69
N TYR A 35 19.77 -3.89 18.54
CA TYR A 35 19.60 -3.06 17.35
C TYR A 35 20.66 -3.27 16.25
N SER A 36 21.70 -4.06 16.48
CA SER A 36 22.75 -4.28 15.47
C SER A 36 22.22 -4.86 14.15
N ASN A 37 21.18 -5.71 14.22
CA ASN A 37 20.57 -6.32 13.05
C ASN A 37 19.57 -5.39 12.34
N TYR A 38 19.05 -4.36 12.99
CA TYR A 38 18.06 -3.45 12.38
C TYR A 38 18.71 -2.54 11.36
N PHE A 39 19.90 -2.01 11.62
CA PHE A 39 20.64 -1.16 10.69
C PHE A 39 20.93 -1.87 9.36
N ILE A 40 21.39 -3.14 9.41
CA ILE A 40 21.65 -3.94 8.21
C ILE A 40 20.35 -4.21 7.44
N LYS A 41 19.29 -4.58 8.15
CA LYS A 41 17.97 -4.80 7.53
C LYS A 41 17.44 -3.54 6.86
N GLU A 42 17.62 -2.38 7.46
CA GLU A 42 17.18 -1.10 6.89
C GLU A 42 17.91 -0.79 5.59
N ILE A 43 19.24 -1.00 5.53
CA ILE A 43 20.01 -0.83 4.28
C ILE A 43 19.50 -1.79 3.19
N ILE A 44 19.22 -3.05 3.54
CA ILE A 44 18.65 -4.03 2.60
C ILE A 44 17.30 -3.54 2.07
N TRP A 45 16.41 -3.05 2.94
CA TRP A 45 15.11 -2.53 2.56
C TRP A 45 15.19 -1.30 1.66
N PHE A 46 16.08 -0.35 1.96
CA PHE A 46 16.31 0.79 1.09
C PHE A 46 16.86 0.38 -0.28
N SER A 47 17.83 -0.54 -0.31
CA SER A 47 18.39 -1.05 -1.56
C SER A 47 17.31 -1.73 -2.41
N LEU A 48 16.50 -2.59 -1.81
CA LEU A 48 15.36 -3.24 -2.48
C LEU A 48 14.34 -2.21 -2.96
N GLY A 49 14.00 -1.22 -2.13
CA GLY A 49 13.09 -0.13 -2.47
C GLY A 49 13.59 0.68 -3.66
N PHE A 50 14.88 0.98 -3.75
CA PHE A 50 15.48 1.67 -4.90
C PHE A 50 15.40 0.83 -6.18
N VAL A 51 15.66 -0.47 -6.11
CA VAL A 51 15.54 -1.37 -7.27
C VAL A 51 14.08 -1.39 -7.77
N ILE A 52 13.12 -1.56 -6.87
CA ILE A 52 11.69 -1.56 -7.21
C ILE A 52 11.28 -0.19 -7.79
N PHE A 53 11.71 0.91 -7.17
CA PHE A 53 11.44 2.26 -7.67
C PHE A 53 11.97 2.46 -9.10
N TYR A 54 13.21 2.04 -9.36
CA TYR A 54 13.78 2.10 -10.70
C TYR A 54 12.99 1.26 -11.71
N LEU A 55 12.69 0.00 -11.39
CA LEU A 55 11.90 -0.87 -12.25
C LEU A 55 10.55 -0.26 -12.58
N LEU A 56 9.82 0.23 -11.57
CA LEU A 56 8.52 0.88 -11.76
C LEU A 56 8.62 2.19 -12.56
N SER A 57 9.75 2.90 -12.50
CA SER A 57 9.94 4.16 -13.25
C SER A 57 10.09 3.95 -14.75
N VAL A 58 10.52 2.77 -15.20
CA VAL A 58 10.68 2.42 -16.63
C VAL A 58 9.47 1.70 -17.20
N ILE A 59 8.59 1.15 -16.36
CA ILE A 59 7.37 0.46 -16.80
C ILE A 59 6.32 1.49 -17.24
N ASN A 60 5.64 1.21 -18.35
CA ASN A 60 4.52 2.05 -18.78
C ASN A 60 3.37 1.96 -17.79
N ILE A 61 2.91 3.11 -17.29
CA ILE A 61 1.80 3.18 -16.32
C ILE A 61 0.51 2.52 -16.87
N ASN A 62 0.25 2.62 -18.17
CA ASN A 62 -0.93 1.98 -18.76
C ASN A 62 -0.85 0.45 -18.63
N PHE A 63 0.34 -0.14 -18.83
CA PHE A 63 0.53 -1.57 -18.61
C PHE A 63 0.20 -1.99 -17.17
N ILE A 64 0.61 -1.20 -16.19
CA ILE A 64 0.29 -1.46 -14.77
C ILE A 64 -1.21 -1.36 -14.52
N LEU A 65 -1.87 -0.34 -15.09
CA LEU A 65 -3.31 -0.11 -14.94
C LEU A 65 -4.12 -1.22 -15.60
N ASP A 66 -3.78 -1.62 -16.81
CA ASP A 66 -4.47 -2.69 -17.55
C ASP A 66 -4.36 -4.04 -16.83
N ASN A 67 -3.27 -4.26 -16.11
CA ASN A 67 -3.03 -5.45 -15.30
C ASN A 67 -3.42 -5.29 -13.81
N SER A 68 -4.08 -4.21 -13.44
CA SER A 68 -4.43 -3.89 -12.05
C SER A 68 -5.29 -4.94 -11.36
N LEU A 69 -6.16 -5.62 -12.12
CA LEU A 69 -6.96 -6.74 -11.61
C LEU A 69 -6.06 -7.89 -11.11
N TYR A 70 -4.99 -8.22 -11.84
CA TYR A 70 -4.05 -9.26 -11.41
C TYR A 70 -3.29 -8.83 -10.16
N VAL A 71 -2.87 -7.55 -10.07
CA VAL A 71 -2.21 -7.01 -8.88
C VAL A 71 -3.15 -7.07 -7.66
N TYR A 72 -4.43 -6.74 -7.84
CA TYR A 72 -5.45 -6.87 -6.81
C TYR A 72 -5.62 -8.32 -6.35
N PHE A 73 -5.76 -9.27 -7.28
CA PHE A 73 -5.88 -10.69 -6.95
C PHE A 73 -4.64 -11.24 -6.24
N VAL A 74 -3.44 -10.86 -6.68
CA VAL A 74 -2.20 -11.22 -5.96
C VAL A 74 -2.24 -10.69 -4.53
N GLY A 75 -2.71 -9.46 -4.31
CA GLY A 75 -2.91 -8.89 -2.98
C GLY A 75 -3.89 -9.71 -2.13
N ILE A 76 -5.03 -10.11 -2.68
CA ILE A 76 -6.00 -10.99 -1.99
C ILE A 76 -5.36 -12.34 -1.65
N MET A 77 -4.64 -12.96 -2.58
CA MET A 77 -3.95 -14.24 -2.34
C MET A 77 -2.90 -14.12 -1.23
N LEU A 78 -2.15 -13.02 -1.20
CA LEU A 78 -1.19 -12.75 -0.11
C LEU A 78 -1.87 -12.61 1.24
N LEU A 79 -3.04 -11.93 1.32
CA LEU A 79 -3.81 -11.84 2.55
C LEU A 79 -4.30 -13.21 3.01
N VAL A 80 -4.80 -14.06 2.10
CA VAL A 80 -5.22 -15.43 2.42
C VAL A 80 -4.04 -16.26 2.92
N VAL A 81 -2.87 -16.17 2.27
CA VAL A 81 -1.64 -16.84 2.72
C VAL A 81 -1.23 -16.35 4.10
N THR A 82 -1.34 -15.05 4.38
CA THR A 82 -1.01 -14.47 5.68
C THR A 82 -1.97 -14.97 6.76
N LEU A 83 -3.26 -15.05 6.48
CA LEU A 83 -4.26 -15.56 7.40
C LEU A 83 -3.97 -17.02 7.80
N LEU A 84 -3.51 -17.85 6.85
CA LEU A 84 -3.23 -19.28 7.07
C LEU A 84 -1.85 -19.52 7.70
N PHE A 85 -0.81 -18.82 7.22
CA PHE A 85 0.59 -19.08 7.52
C PHE A 85 1.32 -17.91 8.18
N GLY A 86 0.63 -16.82 8.46
CA GLY A 86 1.23 -15.62 9.05
C GLY A 86 1.80 -15.85 10.44
N VAL A 87 2.84 -15.09 10.75
CA VAL A 87 3.48 -15.10 12.07
C VAL A 87 2.76 -14.12 12.97
N ASN A 88 2.48 -14.58 14.20
CA ASN A 88 1.87 -13.73 15.22
C ASN A 88 2.88 -12.70 15.72
N VAL A 89 2.57 -11.41 15.55
CA VAL A 89 3.34 -10.27 16.08
C VAL A 89 2.37 -9.36 16.81
N ASN A 90 2.58 -9.14 18.09
CA ASN A 90 1.73 -8.31 18.94
C ASN A 90 0.22 -8.67 18.92
N GLY A 91 -0.11 -9.97 18.79
CA GLY A 91 -1.49 -10.43 18.78
C GLY A 91 -2.15 -10.51 17.39
N SER A 92 -1.49 -10.04 16.34
CA SER A 92 -1.98 -10.06 14.96
C SER A 92 -1.16 -11.01 14.09
N ARG A 93 -1.82 -11.78 13.19
CA ARG A 93 -1.18 -12.68 12.21
C ARG A 93 -1.04 -12.00 10.85
N SER A 94 -0.55 -10.78 10.80
CA SER A 94 -0.49 -9.95 9.58
C SER A 94 0.87 -9.94 8.87
N TRP A 95 1.84 -10.77 9.32
CA TRP A 95 3.20 -10.76 8.80
C TRP A 95 3.63 -12.10 8.23
N ILE A 96 4.19 -12.08 7.02
CA ILE A 96 4.88 -13.21 6.40
C ILE A 96 6.38 -13.02 6.65
N LYS A 97 7.07 -14.04 7.18
CA LYS A 97 8.52 -14.05 7.34
C LYS A 97 9.15 -14.98 6.29
N ILE A 98 10.00 -14.40 5.44
CA ILE A 98 10.75 -15.13 4.41
C ILE A 98 12.24 -14.77 4.60
N PHE A 99 13.10 -15.77 4.86
CA PHE A 99 14.55 -15.59 5.04
C PHE A 99 14.93 -14.48 6.05
N GLY A 100 14.16 -14.34 7.13
CA GLY A 100 14.40 -13.31 8.15
C GLY A 100 13.90 -11.91 7.83
N ILE A 101 13.31 -11.72 6.65
CA ILE A 101 12.63 -10.49 6.22
C ILE A 101 11.15 -10.61 6.53
N SER A 102 10.58 -9.60 7.17
CA SER A 102 9.14 -9.54 7.47
C SER A 102 8.43 -8.69 6.43
N PHE A 103 7.36 -9.21 5.84
CA PHE A 103 6.52 -8.54 4.85
C PHE A 103 5.07 -8.53 5.34
N GLN A 104 4.39 -7.39 5.24
CA GLN A 104 2.98 -7.27 5.60
C GLN A 104 2.13 -7.23 4.32
N ALA A 105 1.29 -8.26 4.14
CA ALA A 105 0.48 -8.41 2.93
C ALA A 105 -0.53 -7.27 2.73
N SER A 106 -1.07 -6.73 3.82
CA SER A 106 -2.02 -5.61 3.80
C SER A 106 -1.41 -4.31 3.24
N GLU A 107 -0.09 -4.09 3.37
CA GLU A 107 0.60 -2.95 2.75
C GLU A 107 0.65 -3.09 1.22
N PHE A 108 0.94 -4.30 0.71
CA PHE A 108 0.89 -4.57 -0.71
C PHE A 108 -0.53 -4.45 -1.27
N MET A 109 -1.52 -4.92 -0.51
CA MET A 109 -2.92 -4.86 -0.92
C MET A 109 -3.43 -3.43 -1.13
N LYS A 110 -2.92 -2.42 -0.40
CA LYS A 110 -3.24 -1.00 -0.63
C LYS A 110 -2.91 -0.57 -2.06
N ILE A 111 -1.76 -1.02 -2.56
CA ILE A 111 -1.34 -0.71 -3.93
C ILE A 111 -2.31 -1.34 -4.95
N GLY A 112 -2.62 -2.64 -4.78
CA GLY A 112 -3.58 -3.34 -5.63
C GLY A 112 -4.95 -2.69 -5.63
N LEU A 113 -5.44 -2.28 -4.46
CA LEU A 113 -6.72 -1.60 -4.29
C LEU A 113 -6.75 -0.26 -5.03
N ILE A 114 -5.73 0.59 -4.87
CA ILE A 114 -5.64 1.89 -5.56
C ILE A 114 -5.61 1.71 -7.07
N LEU A 115 -4.79 0.79 -7.58
CA LEU A 115 -4.66 0.56 -9.01
C LEU A 115 -5.97 0.05 -9.62
N TYR A 116 -6.63 -0.90 -8.95
CA TYR A 116 -7.86 -1.49 -9.47
C TYR A 116 -9.05 -0.52 -9.39
N LEU A 117 -9.20 0.23 -8.30
CA LEU A 117 -10.21 1.29 -8.22
C LEU A 117 -9.98 2.38 -9.27
N ARG A 118 -8.74 2.75 -9.54
CA ARG A 118 -8.38 3.69 -10.61
C ARG A 118 -8.78 3.15 -11.98
N TYR A 119 -8.49 1.87 -12.26
CA TYR A 119 -8.89 1.22 -13.50
C TYR A 119 -10.41 1.23 -13.70
N ILE A 120 -11.18 0.86 -12.68
CA ILE A 120 -12.65 0.91 -12.72
C ILE A 120 -13.15 2.33 -12.98
N THR A 121 -12.57 3.32 -12.32
CA THR A 121 -12.99 4.73 -12.45
C THR A 121 -12.83 5.27 -13.86
N ILE A 122 -11.80 4.82 -14.59
CA ILE A 122 -11.49 5.33 -15.94
C ILE A 122 -12.21 4.54 -17.02
N ASN A 123 -12.22 3.22 -16.92
CA ASN A 123 -12.60 2.35 -18.02
C ASN A 123 -14.09 1.96 -18.01
N TYR A 124 -14.80 2.19 -16.89
CA TYR A 124 -16.21 1.84 -16.81
C TYR A 124 -17.07 3.08 -16.57
N ASP A 125 -17.99 3.32 -17.50
CA ASP A 125 -19.01 4.36 -17.36
C ASP A 125 -20.20 3.81 -16.57
N LEU A 126 -19.99 3.64 -15.27
CA LEU A 126 -21.02 3.20 -14.33
C LEU A 126 -21.83 4.40 -13.84
N ASN A 127 -23.18 4.22 -13.69
CA ASN A 127 -23.96 5.21 -12.97
C ASN A 127 -23.51 5.28 -11.50
N ASP A 128 -23.83 6.38 -10.82
CA ASP A 128 -23.35 6.65 -9.46
C ASP A 128 -23.61 5.50 -8.49
N PHE A 129 -24.80 4.93 -8.50
CA PHE A 129 -25.16 3.83 -7.61
C PHE A 129 -24.32 2.58 -7.86
N LYS A 130 -24.20 2.15 -9.11
CA LYS A 130 -23.40 0.97 -9.47
C LYS A 130 -21.92 1.20 -9.15
N TYR A 131 -21.41 2.41 -9.39
CA TYR A 131 -20.04 2.76 -9.08
C TYR A 131 -19.75 2.64 -7.59
N VAL A 132 -20.58 3.22 -6.73
CA VAL A 132 -20.46 3.11 -5.27
C VAL A 132 -20.50 1.65 -4.83
N LEU A 133 -21.46 0.87 -5.32
CA LEU A 133 -21.58 -0.54 -4.97
C LEU A 133 -20.34 -1.36 -5.35
N VAL A 134 -19.83 -1.17 -6.56
CA VAL A 134 -18.63 -1.87 -7.04
C VAL A 134 -17.41 -1.50 -6.20
N CYS A 135 -17.19 -0.21 -5.93
CA CYS A 135 -16.09 0.25 -5.09
C CYS A 135 -16.18 -0.29 -3.66
N LEU A 136 -17.39 -0.34 -3.09
CA LEU A 136 -17.64 -0.93 -1.78
C LEU A 136 -17.28 -2.42 -1.75
N ILE A 137 -17.74 -3.21 -2.71
CA ILE A 137 -17.46 -4.65 -2.78
C ILE A 137 -15.96 -4.90 -2.92
N ILE A 138 -15.28 -4.18 -3.83
CA ILE A 138 -13.84 -4.30 -4.05
C ILE A 138 -13.04 -3.96 -2.78
N THR A 139 -13.49 -3.00 -1.98
CA THR A 139 -12.83 -2.61 -0.74
C THR A 139 -13.19 -3.53 0.43
N LEU A 140 -14.41 -4.04 0.47
CA LEU A 140 -14.90 -4.90 1.54
C LEU A 140 -14.16 -6.24 1.60
N ILE A 141 -13.88 -6.85 0.45
CA ILE A 141 -13.21 -8.15 0.39
C ILE A 141 -11.87 -8.15 1.14
N PRO A 142 -10.89 -7.28 0.82
CA PRO A 142 -9.63 -7.23 1.56
C PRO A 142 -9.81 -6.75 3.00
N SER A 143 -10.79 -5.88 3.28
CA SER A 143 -11.08 -5.41 4.64
C SER A 143 -11.53 -6.54 5.56
N VAL A 144 -12.37 -7.45 5.08
CA VAL A 144 -12.81 -8.64 5.84
C VAL A 144 -11.63 -9.57 6.11
N LEU A 145 -10.77 -9.82 5.12
CA LEU A 145 -9.59 -10.68 5.32
C LEU A 145 -8.66 -10.11 6.38
N VAL A 146 -8.36 -8.81 6.32
CA VAL A 146 -7.50 -8.13 7.31
C VAL A 146 -8.16 -8.07 8.70
N PHE A 147 -9.49 -7.94 8.77
CA PHE A 147 -10.21 -8.02 10.03
C PHE A 147 -10.06 -9.39 10.70
N LEU A 148 -10.04 -10.46 9.90
CA LEU A 148 -9.80 -11.83 10.40
C LEU A 148 -8.34 -12.06 10.85
N GLU A 149 -7.39 -11.21 10.45
CA GLU A 149 -5.99 -11.20 10.92
C GLU A 149 -5.79 -10.45 12.26
N PRO A 150 -6.80 -10.04 13.00
CA PRO A 150 -6.97 -8.98 14.01
C PRO A 150 -6.04 -7.77 13.81
N ASP A 151 -6.02 -7.19 12.58
CA ASP A 151 -5.23 -6.00 12.26
C ASP A 151 -6.14 -4.87 11.73
N THR A 152 -6.55 -3.96 12.61
CA THR A 152 -7.50 -2.90 12.24
C THR A 152 -6.86 -1.69 11.54
N GLY A 153 -5.55 -1.49 11.68
CA GLY A 153 -4.82 -0.36 11.11
C GLY A 153 -4.98 -0.22 9.59
N PRO A 154 -4.69 -1.29 8.80
CA PRO A 154 -4.84 -1.25 7.34
C PRO A 154 -6.28 -1.00 6.87
N ILE A 155 -7.30 -1.45 7.62
CA ILE A 155 -8.71 -1.26 7.28
C ILE A 155 -9.05 0.23 7.19
N ILE A 156 -8.55 1.03 8.13
CA ILE A 156 -8.73 2.49 8.10
C ILE A 156 -8.15 3.06 6.80
N SER A 157 -6.98 2.59 6.40
CA SER A 157 -6.36 3.01 5.13
C SER A 157 -7.22 2.64 3.91
N TYR A 158 -7.84 1.45 3.89
CA TYR A 158 -8.72 1.03 2.79
C TYR A 158 -9.99 1.89 2.72
N ILE A 159 -10.56 2.26 3.87
CA ILE A 159 -11.70 3.18 3.94
C ILE A 159 -11.31 4.56 3.39
N VAL A 160 -10.16 5.09 3.75
CA VAL A 160 -9.68 6.38 3.24
C VAL A 160 -9.47 6.32 1.72
N ILE A 161 -8.90 5.22 1.20
CA ILE A 161 -8.76 5.01 -0.25
C ILE A 161 -10.14 5.01 -0.92
N LEU A 162 -11.09 4.24 -0.40
CA LEU A 162 -12.46 4.19 -0.92
C LEU A 162 -13.10 5.58 -0.99
N ILE A 163 -13.12 6.30 0.14
CA ILE A 163 -13.68 7.65 0.22
C ILE A 163 -13.02 8.58 -0.82
N THR A 164 -11.70 8.51 -0.96
CA THR A 164 -10.96 9.31 -1.95
C THR A 164 -11.46 9.05 -3.36
N PHE A 165 -11.66 7.78 -3.76
CA PHE A 165 -12.18 7.46 -5.10
C PHE A 165 -13.63 7.88 -5.31
N LEU A 166 -14.48 7.78 -4.29
CA LEU A 166 -15.85 8.30 -4.36
C LEU A 166 -15.86 9.82 -4.58
N PHE A 167 -15.00 10.58 -3.88
CA PHE A 167 -14.85 12.01 -4.12
C PHE A 167 -14.32 12.36 -5.51
N LEU A 168 -13.34 11.60 -6.02
CA LEU A 168 -12.75 11.83 -7.34
C LEU A 168 -13.74 11.63 -8.49
N LYS A 169 -14.72 10.72 -8.36
CA LYS A 169 -15.78 10.48 -9.36
C LYS A 169 -16.78 11.62 -9.45
N LYS A 170 -16.79 12.60 -8.53
CA LYS A 170 -17.75 13.72 -8.46
C LYS A 170 -19.20 13.23 -8.49
N LEU A 171 -19.51 12.28 -7.65
CA LEU A 171 -20.86 11.73 -7.50
C LEU A 171 -21.88 12.81 -7.14
N ASN A 172 -23.17 12.54 -7.37
CA ASN A 172 -24.26 13.41 -6.95
C ASN A 172 -24.18 13.64 -5.42
N LYS A 173 -24.41 14.88 -4.98
CA LYS A 173 -24.27 15.34 -3.58
C LYS A 173 -24.99 14.45 -2.56
N TRP A 174 -26.08 13.81 -2.95
CA TRP A 174 -26.86 12.90 -2.10
C TRP A 174 -26.08 11.68 -1.62
N TYR A 175 -25.11 11.17 -2.40
CA TYR A 175 -24.27 10.03 -1.99
C TYR A 175 -23.27 10.37 -0.91
N TYR A 176 -22.96 11.66 -0.69
CA TYR A 176 -22.09 12.11 0.41
C TYR A 176 -22.85 12.37 1.72
N ILE A 177 -24.18 12.49 1.66
CA ILE A 177 -25.02 12.80 2.81
C ILE A 177 -25.63 11.54 3.42
N PHE A 178 -25.95 10.54 2.59
CA PHE A 178 -26.66 9.33 3.01
C PHE A 178 -25.84 8.04 2.86
N GLY A 179 -24.58 8.06 2.39
CA GLY A 179 -23.60 6.98 2.36
C GLY A 179 -22.65 7.11 3.51
#